data_3d36984fad1ea3d575660e757d6e660c
#
_entry.id   3d36984fad1ea3d575660e757d6e660c
#
_cell.length_a   1.000
_cell.length_b   1.000
_cell.length_c   1.000
_cell.angle_alpha   90.00
_cell.angle_beta   90.00
_cell.angle_gamma   90.00
#
_symmetry.space_group_name_H-M   'P 1'
#
loop_
_entity.id
_entity.type
_entity.pdbx_description
1 polymer ?
#
loop_
_entity_poly.entity_id
_entity_poly.type
_entity_poly.pdbx_seq_one_letter_code
_entity_poly.pdbx_strand_id
1 'polypeptide(L)'
;MTMALMWEARAAEGRGEELLAWARAQELPARPARRETFRAAQDRVLVITWWDAAPDAELPELPEPDGGLVMRAVHRWRFESLGPD
;
A
#
# COMPACT_ATOMS: atom_id res chain seq x y z
N MET A 1 -6.80 18.49 -4.61
CA MET A 1 -5.88 17.72 -5.47
C MET A 1 -5.88 16.28 -4.99
N THR A 2 -5.77 15.33 -5.88
CA THR A 2 -5.82 13.92 -5.50
C THR A 2 -4.42 13.34 -5.50
N MET A 3 -4.02 12.81 -4.35
CA MET A 3 -2.73 12.13 -4.17
C MET A 3 -2.97 10.63 -4.04
N ALA A 4 -2.13 9.84 -4.68
CA ALA A 4 -2.15 8.39 -4.57
C ALA A 4 -0.87 7.93 -3.88
N LEU A 5 -1.02 7.16 -2.83
CA LEU A 5 0.11 6.51 -2.14
C LEU A 5 0.14 5.05 -2.52
N MET A 6 1.30 4.60 -2.98
CA MET A 6 1.52 3.20 -3.32
C MET A 6 2.37 2.54 -2.24
N TRP A 7 1.92 1.38 -1.81
CA TRP A 7 2.63 0.50 -0.88
C TRP A 7 2.72 -0.87 -1.55
N GLU A 8 3.93 -1.37 -1.76
CA GLU A 8 4.12 -2.65 -2.44
C GLU A 8 5.08 -3.50 -1.63
N ALA A 9 4.68 -4.74 -1.37
CA ALA A 9 5.48 -5.70 -0.63
C ALA A 9 5.57 -7.02 -1.39
N ARG A 10 6.68 -7.72 -1.21
CA ARG A 10 6.84 -9.08 -1.74
C ARG A 10 7.00 -10.03 -0.56
N ALA A 11 6.13 -11.05 -0.50
CA ALA A 11 6.12 -12.00 0.59
C ALA A 11 7.38 -12.87 0.60
N ALA A 12 7.80 -13.29 1.78
CA ALA A 12 8.73 -14.37 1.94
C ALA A 12 8.15 -15.63 1.27
N GLU A 13 9.01 -16.54 0.86
CA GLU A 13 8.59 -17.75 0.14
C GLU A 13 7.47 -18.47 0.86
N GLY A 14 6.37 -18.75 0.15
CA GLY A 14 5.22 -19.45 0.68
C GLY A 14 4.30 -18.64 1.57
N ARG A 15 4.56 -17.34 1.79
CA ARG A 15 3.79 -16.53 2.72
C ARG A 15 2.92 -15.46 2.05
N GLY A 16 2.62 -15.62 0.76
CA GLY A 16 1.83 -14.63 0.00
C GLY A 16 0.45 -14.40 0.56
N GLU A 17 -0.29 -15.46 0.92
CA GLU A 17 -1.63 -15.32 1.49
C GLU A 17 -1.59 -14.66 2.86
N GLU A 18 -0.58 -14.95 3.65
CA GLU A 18 -0.41 -14.34 4.97
C GLU A 18 -0.12 -12.85 4.84
N LEU A 19 0.74 -12.45 3.89
CA LEU A 19 1.01 -11.05 3.62
C LEU A 19 -0.24 -10.31 3.17
N LEU A 20 -1.02 -10.92 2.29
CA LEU A 20 -2.26 -10.33 1.79
C LEU A 20 -3.24 -10.09 2.95
N ALA A 21 -3.44 -11.07 3.82
CA ALA A 21 -4.31 -10.94 4.98
C ALA A 21 -3.81 -9.87 5.93
N TRP A 22 -2.51 -9.82 6.16
CA TRP A 22 -1.90 -8.81 7.02
C TRP A 22 -2.15 -7.39 6.48
N ALA A 23 -1.92 -7.19 5.16
CA ALA A 23 -2.10 -5.88 4.54
C ALA A 23 -3.55 -5.41 4.63
N ARG A 24 -4.50 -6.32 4.36
CA ARG A 24 -5.93 -5.99 4.44
C ARG A 24 -6.39 -5.66 5.84
N ALA A 25 -5.74 -6.21 6.85
CA ALA A 25 -6.09 -5.99 8.25
C ALA A 25 -5.57 -4.65 8.79
N GLN A 26 -4.66 -3.98 8.09
CA GLN A 26 -4.11 -2.73 8.57
C GLN A 26 -5.13 -1.60 8.47
N GLU A 27 -5.41 -0.95 9.60
CA GLU A 27 -6.28 0.21 9.65
C GLU A 27 -5.42 1.48 9.67
N LEU A 28 -5.88 2.50 8.94
CA LEU A 28 -5.21 3.79 8.91
C LEU A 28 -5.88 4.73 9.89
N PRO A 29 -5.12 5.68 10.50
CA PRO A 29 -5.70 6.63 11.47
C PRO A 29 -6.67 7.63 10.85
N ALA A 30 -6.72 7.72 9.53
CA ALA A 30 -7.67 8.54 8.81
C ALA A 30 -8.20 7.74 7.62
N ARG A 31 -9.38 8.11 7.14
CA ARG A 31 -10.04 7.39 6.05
C ARG A 31 -9.64 7.99 4.69
N PRO A 32 -9.03 7.21 3.79
CA PRO A 32 -8.77 7.68 2.43
C PRO A 32 -10.08 7.83 1.64
N ALA A 33 -10.03 8.61 0.56
CA ALA A 33 -11.15 8.69 -0.37
C ALA A 33 -11.42 7.34 -1.02
N ARG A 34 -10.35 6.57 -1.25
CA ARG A 34 -10.44 5.21 -1.80
C ARG A 34 -9.23 4.41 -1.36
N ARG A 35 -9.42 3.13 -1.17
CA ARG A 35 -8.34 2.17 -0.90
C ARG A 35 -8.60 0.92 -1.70
N GLU A 36 -7.57 0.42 -2.37
CA GLU A 36 -7.69 -0.82 -3.12
C GLU A 36 -6.43 -1.67 -2.94
N THR A 37 -6.65 -2.98 -2.79
CA THR A 37 -5.57 -3.95 -2.62
C THR A 37 -5.50 -4.82 -3.88
N PHE A 38 -4.28 -5.03 -4.37
CA PHE A 38 -4.01 -5.80 -5.58
C PHE A 38 -3.08 -6.94 -5.26
N ARG A 39 -3.23 -8.03 -6.00
CA ARG A 39 -2.31 -9.16 -5.97
C ARG A 39 -1.55 -9.18 -7.29
N ALA A 40 -0.23 -9.36 -7.22
CA ALA A 40 0.60 -9.49 -8.41
C ALA A 40 1.39 -10.79 -8.35
N ALA A 41 2.04 -11.14 -9.46
CA ALA A 41 2.89 -12.32 -9.54
C ALA A 41 4.03 -12.26 -8.52
N GLN A 42 4.62 -13.41 -8.20
CA GLN A 42 5.74 -13.54 -7.28
C GLN A 42 5.36 -13.15 -5.83
N ASP A 43 4.14 -13.48 -5.43
CA ASP A 43 3.64 -13.21 -4.08
C ASP A 43 3.77 -11.74 -3.67
N ARG A 44 3.53 -10.83 -4.61
CA ARG A 44 3.52 -9.40 -4.32
C ARG A 44 2.12 -8.91 -3.99
N VAL A 45 2.04 -7.97 -3.08
CA VAL A 45 0.82 -7.30 -2.66
C VAL A 45 1.01 -5.81 -2.84
N LEU A 46 0.05 -5.17 -3.47
CA LEU A 46 0.05 -3.74 -3.71
C LEU A 46 -1.18 -3.12 -3.05
N VAL A 47 -0.99 -2.06 -2.30
CA VAL A 47 -2.10 -1.28 -1.74
C VAL A 47 -1.94 0.15 -2.23
N ILE A 48 -3.01 0.66 -2.83
CA ILE A 48 -3.07 2.08 -3.22
C ILE A 48 -4.16 2.75 -2.41
N THR A 49 -3.82 3.92 -1.86
CA THR A 49 -4.79 4.79 -1.20
C THR A 49 -4.83 6.13 -1.91
N TRP A 50 -6.05 6.66 -2.08
CA TRP A 50 -6.27 7.95 -2.73
C TRP A 50 -6.76 8.95 -1.68
N TRP A 51 -6.19 10.16 -1.72
CA TRP A 51 -6.43 11.19 -0.73
C TRP A 51 -6.70 12.53 -1.42
N ASP A 52 -7.70 13.25 -0.94
CA ASP A 52 -7.90 14.64 -1.33
C ASP A 52 -7.01 15.50 -0.42
N ALA A 53 -5.85 15.88 -0.94
CA ALA A 53 -4.82 16.53 -0.13
C ALA A 53 -3.84 17.31 -1.01
N ALA A 54 -3.11 18.23 -0.38
CA ALA A 54 -2.00 18.92 -1.05
C ALA A 54 -0.85 17.94 -1.31
N PRO A 55 0.00 18.21 -2.35
CA PRO A 55 1.09 17.30 -2.71
C PRO A 55 2.10 17.03 -1.59
N ASP A 56 2.27 18.00 -0.69
CA ASP A 56 3.22 17.91 0.43
C ASP A 56 2.57 17.55 1.76
N ALA A 57 1.27 17.23 1.77
CA ALA A 57 0.55 16.87 2.99
C ALA A 57 1.12 15.59 3.59
N GLU A 58 1.18 15.53 4.92
CA GLU A 58 1.47 14.28 5.61
C GLU A 58 0.24 13.38 5.57
N LEU A 59 0.40 12.19 5.02
CA LEU A 59 -0.68 11.24 4.84
C LEU A 59 -0.36 9.93 5.54
N PRO A 60 -1.38 9.27 6.13
CA PRO A 60 -1.15 7.97 6.75
C PRO A 60 -0.69 6.93 5.72
N GLU A 61 0.21 6.06 6.13
CA GLU A 61 0.70 4.97 5.28
C GLU A 61 0.64 3.66 6.04
N LEU A 62 0.53 2.56 5.30
CA LEU A 62 0.61 1.24 5.91
C LEU A 62 1.99 1.06 6.54
N PRO A 63 2.07 0.41 7.71
CA PRO A 63 3.36 0.17 8.35
C PRO A 63 4.18 -0.88 7.61
N GLU A 64 5.44 -1.05 8.03
CA GLU A 64 6.26 -2.17 7.61
C GLU A 64 5.71 -3.44 8.25
N PRO A 65 5.54 -4.53 7.50
CA PRO A 65 5.22 -5.81 8.09
C PRO A 65 6.42 -6.39 8.84
N ASP A 66 6.15 -7.40 9.65
CA ASP A 66 7.21 -8.15 10.30
C ASP A 66 8.23 -8.65 9.27
N GLY A 67 9.52 -8.49 9.56
CA GLY A 67 10.59 -8.80 8.62
C GLY A 67 10.60 -10.24 8.12
N GLY A 68 10.05 -11.18 8.90
CA GLY A 68 9.92 -12.57 8.47
C GLY A 68 8.81 -12.80 7.44
N LEU A 69 7.91 -11.84 7.28
CA LEU A 69 6.78 -11.95 6.35
C LEU A 69 7.15 -11.51 4.94
N VAL A 70 8.16 -10.69 4.80
CA VAL A 70 8.58 -10.14 3.51
C VAL A 70 10.02 -10.50 3.21
N MET A 71 10.36 -10.58 1.92
CA MET A 71 11.73 -10.93 1.51
C MET A 71 12.61 -9.70 1.29
N ARG A 72 12.03 -8.51 1.33
CA ARG A 72 12.73 -7.24 1.18
C ARG A 72 11.91 -6.12 1.80
N ALA A 73 12.52 -4.94 1.94
CA ALA A 73 11.80 -3.75 2.42
C ALA A 73 10.65 -3.39 1.48
N VAL A 74 9.61 -2.84 2.07
CA VAL A 74 8.43 -2.37 1.33
C VAL A 74 8.84 -1.22 0.42
N HIS A 75 8.30 -1.21 -0.80
CA HIS A 75 8.44 -0.08 -1.72
C HIS A 75 7.26 0.88 -1.50
N ARG A 76 7.54 2.18 -1.45
CA ARG A 76 6.54 3.22 -1.24
C ARG A 76 6.78 4.34 -2.24
N TRP A 77 5.72 4.76 -2.93
CA TRP A 77 5.77 5.91 -3.82
C TRP A 77 4.54 6.79 -3.62
N ARG A 78 4.72 8.06 -3.90
CA ARG A 78 3.64 9.04 -3.87
C ARG A 78 3.47 9.62 -5.26
N PHE A 79 2.21 9.71 -5.73
CA PHE A 79 1.88 10.22 -7.04
C PHE A 79 0.79 11.27 -6.93
N GLU A 80 0.82 12.28 -7.80
CA GLU A 80 -0.34 13.12 -8.01
C GLU A 80 -1.21 12.45 -9.07
N SER A 81 -2.47 12.22 -8.74
CA SER A 81 -3.40 11.65 -9.71
C SER A 81 -3.89 12.77 -10.63
N LEU A 82 -3.76 12.56 -11.93
CA LEU A 82 -4.25 13.50 -12.95
C LEU A 82 -5.65 13.11 -13.43
N GLY A 83 -6.26 12.14 -12.78
CA GLY A 83 -7.58 11.63 -13.14
C GLY A 83 -7.51 10.57 -14.24
N PRO A 84 -8.64 9.96 -14.61
CA PRO A 84 -8.72 8.99 -15.72
C PRO A 84 -8.55 9.69 -17.06
N ASP A 85 -7.95 9.02 -17.97
CA ASP A 85 -7.79 9.50 -19.36
C ASP A 85 -8.93 9.06 -20.25
#